data_dcc32408c5c6abf03644638642d76b7c
#
_entry.id   dcc32408c5c6abf03644638642d76b7c
#
_cell.length_a   1.000
_cell.length_b   1.000
_cell.length_c   1.000
_cell.angle_alpha   90.00
_cell.angle_beta   90.00
_cell.angle_gamma   90.00
#
_symmetry.space_group_name_H-M   'P 1'
#
loop_
_entity.id
_entity.type
_entity.pdbx_description
1 polymer ?
#
loop_
_entity_poly.entity_id
_entity_poly.type
_entity_poly.pdbx_seq_one_letter_code
_entity_poly.pdbx_strand_id
1 'polypeptide(L)'
;MMFISFLVLPLLTSPCIEAFKILVFYPFPSLSHQSAIMALTERLVRDGHELFVISPNVVPGLTGHVNYTHVDLSFSYQYIPDENNAADEGVNLQRIWSKWELPLLWKALARIARKQLQSETFLQFDRRVAAERINFDLFIVEFYYLPFSCAILRNYTKSAPIITLSSMPTDFLTEETFGSFEHLSYSPSLFSDYTDRMSLLQKLDNWISHYYIVSKSNEELDISVRRYCKEAYGPEYEMIADGCKSRISLSLIASNAMYGFPRLLGPNVIETGPLHIRNPKELPQDLKNWLDGAEKGVIYFSLGCNLRGSSLNEEIRANFLKVFAQLQPLGYRVLWKWELDETIPGQSSNILAQKWIPQHSVLAHPSIKVFITQGGLQSFQEAVHHGVPMVGIPWLSIRSSMLPKWWMQALELSYRLKIFTHTRISS
;
A
#
# COMPACT_ATOMS: atom_id res chain seq x y z
N MET A 1 -60.93 -39.98 -4.25
CA MET A 1 -59.47 -39.76 -4.25
C MET A 1 -59.23 -38.25 -4.24
N MET A 2 -58.99 -37.68 -3.08
CA MET A 2 -58.65 -36.26 -2.94
C MET A 2 -57.12 -36.14 -3.01
N PHE A 3 -56.59 -35.41 -4.01
CA PHE A 3 -55.21 -35.03 -4.07
C PHE A 3 -55.03 -33.77 -3.23
N ILE A 4 -54.33 -33.88 -2.10
CA ILE A 4 -53.85 -32.74 -1.30
C ILE A 4 -52.51 -32.29 -1.89
N SER A 5 -52.53 -31.16 -2.64
CA SER A 5 -51.32 -30.48 -3.09
C SER A 5 -50.70 -29.75 -1.92
N PHE A 6 -49.60 -30.25 -1.41
CA PHE A 6 -48.70 -29.51 -0.49
C PHE A 6 -47.97 -28.43 -1.28
N LEU A 7 -48.40 -27.18 -1.13
CA LEU A 7 -47.65 -26.01 -1.56
C LEU A 7 -46.49 -25.84 -0.58
N VAL A 8 -45.29 -26.33 -0.93
CA VAL A 8 -44.06 -25.99 -0.23
C VAL A 8 -43.67 -24.59 -0.68
N LEU A 9 -44.02 -23.58 0.12
CA LEU A 9 -43.46 -22.23 -0.01
C LEU A 9 -42.02 -22.33 0.38
N PRO A 10 -41.01 -22.03 -0.50
CA PRO A 10 -39.67 -21.89 -0.07
C PRO A 10 -39.62 -20.59 0.76
N LEU A 11 -39.51 -20.71 2.06
CA LEU A 11 -39.02 -19.62 2.92
C LEU A 11 -37.65 -19.25 2.43
N LEU A 12 -37.56 -18.27 1.55
CA LEU A 12 -36.35 -17.52 1.27
C LEU A 12 -35.98 -16.69 2.53
N THR A 13 -35.50 -17.37 3.55
CA THR A 13 -34.75 -16.71 4.60
C THR A 13 -33.42 -16.29 3.96
N SER A 14 -33.39 -15.09 3.37
CA SER A 14 -32.12 -14.42 3.19
C SER A 14 -31.43 -14.46 4.55
N PRO A 15 -30.21 -14.98 4.66
CA PRO A 15 -29.49 -14.91 5.93
C PRO A 15 -29.46 -13.44 6.33
N CYS A 16 -30.13 -13.11 7.43
CA CYS A 16 -30.06 -11.77 8.00
C CYS A 16 -28.59 -11.61 8.41
N ILE A 17 -27.79 -10.96 7.57
CA ILE A 17 -26.40 -10.66 7.91
C ILE A 17 -26.49 -9.70 9.07
N GLU A 18 -26.11 -10.15 10.24
CA GLU A 18 -26.02 -9.30 11.42
C GLU A 18 -25.08 -8.14 11.13
N ALA A 19 -25.55 -6.92 11.33
CA ALA A 19 -24.76 -5.72 11.08
C ALA A 19 -23.75 -5.53 12.22
N PHE A 20 -22.45 -5.58 11.89
CA PHE A 20 -21.37 -5.36 12.83
C PHE A 20 -20.95 -3.88 12.88
N LYS A 21 -20.54 -3.43 14.06
CA LYS A 21 -19.83 -2.16 14.24
C LYS A 21 -18.33 -2.41 14.18
N ILE A 22 -17.69 -1.88 13.16
CA ILE A 22 -16.29 -2.16 12.85
C ILE A 22 -15.48 -0.89 13.00
N LEU A 23 -14.46 -0.93 13.87
CA LEU A 23 -13.47 0.12 13.98
C LEU A 23 -12.29 -0.19 13.05
N VAL A 24 -11.86 0.81 12.29
CA VAL A 24 -10.72 0.72 11.37
C VAL A 24 -9.69 1.78 11.74
N PHE A 25 -8.45 1.39 11.95
CA PHE A 25 -7.33 2.29 12.16
C PHE A 25 -6.27 2.09 11.10
N TYR A 26 -6.23 3.01 10.14
CA TYR A 26 -5.34 2.92 8.99
C TYR A 26 -4.64 4.28 8.75
N PRO A 27 -3.70 4.65 9.65
CA PRO A 27 -3.25 6.03 9.79
C PRO A 27 -2.11 6.43 8.85
N PHE A 28 -1.51 5.51 8.09
CA PHE A 28 -0.36 5.83 7.25
C PHE A 28 -0.73 6.83 6.16
N PRO A 29 -0.10 8.03 6.11
CA PRO A 29 -0.44 9.06 5.14
C PRO A 29 0.16 8.77 3.76
N SER A 30 -0.33 7.71 3.14
CA SER A 30 0.01 7.31 1.77
C SER A 30 -1.21 6.68 1.11
N LEU A 31 -1.64 7.27 -0.01
CA LEU A 31 -2.82 6.80 -0.74
C LEU A 31 -2.71 5.33 -1.16
N SER A 32 -1.51 4.90 -1.55
CA SER A 32 -1.27 3.51 -1.95
C SER A 32 -1.50 2.54 -0.79
N HIS A 33 -1.10 2.87 0.43
CA HIS A 33 -1.40 2.04 1.59
C HIS A 33 -2.89 1.96 1.87
N GLN A 34 -3.61 3.06 1.71
CA GLN A 34 -5.03 3.15 2.03
C GLN A 34 -5.95 2.51 1.00
N SER A 35 -5.50 2.31 -0.24
CA SER A 35 -6.35 1.81 -1.33
C SER A 35 -6.99 0.45 -1.04
N ALA A 36 -6.27 -0.46 -0.37
CA ALA A 36 -6.78 -1.78 0.01
C ALA A 36 -7.87 -1.68 1.08
N ILE A 37 -7.64 -0.87 2.13
CA ILE A 37 -8.64 -0.69 3.20
C ILE A 37 -9.86 0.08 2.71
N MET A 38 -9.69 1.03 1.79
CA MET A 38 -10.81 1.73 1.17
C MET A 38 -11.73 0.76 0.41
N ALA A 39 -11.17 -0.18 -0.33
CA ALA A 39 -11.94 -1.19 -1.05
C ALA A 39 -12.70 -2.11 -0.10
N LEU A 40 -12.05 -2.57 0.95
CA LEU A 40 -12.67 -3.39 2.00
C LEU A 40 -13.77 -2.62 2.74
N THR A 41 -13.50 -1.37 3.12
CA THR A 41 -14.48 -0.49 3.78
C THR A 41 -15.73 -0.29 2.92
N GLU A 42 -15.55 0.04 1.64
CA GLU A 42 -16.67 0.23 0.72
C GLU A 42 -17.52 -1.02 0.62
N ARG A 43 -16.91 -2.20 0.56
CA ARG A 43 -17.63 -3.47 0.51
C ARG A 43 -18.39 -3.74 1.79
N LEU A 44 -17.77 -3.60 2.96
CA LEU A 44 -18.41 -3.84 4.26
C LEU A 44 -19.59 -2.88 4.52
N VAL A 45 -19.45 -1.59 4.14
CA VAL A 45 -20.56 -0.63 4.24
C VAL A 45 -21.73 -1.03 3.33
N ARG A 46 -21.45 -1.50 2.10
CA ARG A 46 -22.51 -1.99 1.19
C ARG A 46 -23.18 -3.27 1.68
N ASP A 47 -22.46 -4.10 2.41
CA ASP A 47 -22.99 -5.31 3.04
C ASP A 47 -23.82 -5.00 4.32
N GLY A 48 -23.92 -3.71 4.70
CA GLY A 48 -24.76 -3.23 5.79
C GLY A 48 -24.07 -3.05 7.13
N HIS A 49 -22.74 -3.24 7.20
CA HIS A 49 -21.98 -3.02 8.42
C HIS A 49 -21.76 -1.52 8.69
N GLU A 50 -21.69 -1.13 9.96
CA GLU A 50 -21.39 0.24 10.40
C GLU A 50 -19.88 0.40 10.64
N LEU A 51 -19.21 1.27 9.89
CA LEU A 51 -17.77 1.47 9.93
C LEU A 51 -17.38 2.83 10.49
N PHE A 52 -16.42 2.80 11.41
CA PHE A 52 -15.74 3.96 11.97
C PHE A 52 -14.29 3.92 11.52
N VAL A 53 -13.91 4.79 10.59
CA VAL A 53 -12.63 4.73 9.90
C VAL A 53 -11.75 5.91 10.28
N ILE A 54 -10.65 5.63 10.96
CA ILE A 54 -9.63 6.59 11.38
C ILE A 54 -8.50 6.53 10.36
N SER A 55 -8.47 7.48 9.43
CA SER A 55 -7.52 7.46 8.30
C SER A 55 -7.29 8.86 7.71
N PRO A 56 -6.16 9.09 7.00
CA PRO A 56 -5.89 10.34 6.30
C PRO A 56 -6.82 10.63 5.11
N ASN A 57 -7.41 9.60 4.51
CA ASN A 57 -8.25 9.78 3.33
C ASN A 57 -9.66 9.23 3.55
N VAL A 58 -10.65 9.99 3.16
CA VAL A 58 -12.04 9.53 3.09
C VAL A 58 -12.21 8.49 1.97
N VAL A 59 -13.07 7.50 2.20
CA VAL A 59 -13.41 6.53 1.14
C VAL A 59 -14.30 7.21 0.10
N PRO A 60 -13.88 7.27 -1.18
CA PRO A 60 -14.67 7.92 -2.22
C PRO A 60 -16.07 7.31 -2.36
N GLY A 61 -17.09 8.16 -2.38
CA GLY A 61 -18.50 7.74 -2.49
C GLY A 61 -19.18 7.34 -1.19
N LEU A 62 -18.49 7.38 -0.05
CA LEU A 62 -19.08 7.10 1.27
C LEU A 62 -19.29 8.36 2.11
N THR A 63 -18.89 9.53 1.65
CA THR A 63 -19.11 10.79 2.38
C THR A 63 -20.60 10.99 2.63
N GLY A 64 -20.98 11.14 3.91
CA GLY A 64 -22.37 11.28 4.33
C GLY A 64 -23.21 9.99 4.34
N HIS A 65 -22.61 8.84 4.06
CA HIS A 65 -23.31 7.56 4.17
C HIS A 65 -23.62 7.23 5.65
N VAL A 66 -24.85 6.78 5.92
CA VAL A 66 -25.34 6.55 7.31
C VAL A 66 -24.50 5.54 8.10
N ASN A 67 -23.93 4.55 7.44
CA ASN A 67 -23.12 3.48 8.04
C ASN A 67 -21.59 3.78 7.96
N TYR A 68 -21.20 5.02 7.67
CA TYR A 68 -19.78 5.37 7.53
C TYR A 68 -19.43 6.64 8.31
N THR A 69 -18.63 6.48 9.33
CA THR A 69 -18.04 7.59 10.09
C THR A 69 -16.57 7.70 9.77
N HIS A 70 -16.12 8.86 9.25
CA HIS A 70 -14.71 9.12 9.00
C HIS A 70 -14.11 10.04 10.06
N VAL A 71 -13.00 9.62 10.64
CA VAL A 71 -12.15 10.44 11.52
C VAL A 71 -10.95 10.89 10.70
N ASP A 72 -10.98 12.15 10.29
CA ASP A 72 -10.03 12.72 9.34
C ASP A 72 -8.66 12.98 9.97
N LEU A 73 -7.65 12.29 9.45
CA LEU A 73 -6.24 12.46 9.78
C LEU A 73 -5.43 13.07 8.63
N SER A 74 -6.07 13.71 7.64
CA SER A 74 -5.42 14.24 6.43
C SER A 74 -4.30 15.23 6.72
N PHE A 75 -4.38 15.95 7.86
CA PHE A 75 -3.30 16.83 8.33
C PHE A 75 -1.94 16.10 8.44
N SER A 76 -1.96 14.78 8.60
CA SER A 76 -0.72 13.99 8.76
C SER A 76 0.13 13.90 7.49
N TYR A 77 -0.41 14.26 6.32
CA TYR A 77 0.39 14.40 5.10
C TYR A 77 1.50 15.46 5.23
N GLN A 78 1.35 16.47 6.09
CA GLN A 78 2.41 17.44 6.37
C GLN A 78 3.70 16.82 6.92
N TYR A 79 3.62 15.61 7.52
CA TYR A 79 4.77 14.86 8.03
C TYR A 79 5.45 13.96 6.98
N ILE A 80 4.94 13.97 5.74
CA ILE A 80 5.53 13.32 4.58
C ILE A 80 5.92 14.43 3.59
N PRO A 81 7.00 15.18 3.86
CA PRO A 81 7.33 16.36 3.09
C PRO A 81 7.80 16.01 1.67
N ASP A 82 7.64 16.99 0.79
CA ASP A 82 8.32 17.06 -0.49
C ASP A 82 9.83 17.30 -0.30
N GLU A 83 10.61 17.09 -1.35
CA GLU A 83 12.07 17.32 -1.33
C GLU A 83 12.46 18.70 -0.79
N ASN A 84 11.60 19.70 -0.93
CA ASN A 84 11.87 21.10 -0.57
C ASN A 84 11.38 21.49 0.84
N ASN A 85 10.60 20.64 1.50
CA ASN A 85 10.04 20.90 2.83
C ASN A 85 10.42 19.78 3.80
N ALA A 86 11.66 19.76 4.25
CA ALA A 86 12.06 18.93 5.36
C ALA A 86 11.44 19.49 6.64
N ALA A 87 10.24 19.02 7.02
CA ALA A 87 9.76 19.26 8.35
C ALA A 87 10.70 18.53 9.33
N ASP A 88 11.18 19.20 10.36
CA ASP A 88 12.10 18.66 11.38
C ASP A 88 11.65 17.35 12.03
N GLU A 89 10.38 16.98 11.82
CA GLU A 89 9.71 15.83 12.43
C GLU A 89 9.10 14.85 11.41
N GLY A 90 9.29 15.08 10.12
CA GLY A 90 8.72 14.27 9.05
C GLY A 90 9.58 13.09 8.61
N VAL A 91 9.06 12.34 7.65
CA VAL A 91 9.75 11.22 6.97
C VAL A 91 9.81 11.50 5.48
N ASN A 92 11.01 11.58 4.93
CA ASN A 92 11.19 11.68 3.48
C ASN A 92 11.10 10.28 2.85
N LEU A 93 9.95 9.96 2.27
CA LEU A 93 9.72 8.70 1.56
C LEU A 93 10.42 8.64 0.19
N GLN A 94 10.93 9.77 -0.31
CA GLN A 94 11.66 9.85 -1.57
C GLN A 94 13.17 9.57 -1.38
N ARG A 95 13.65 9.67 -0.13
CA ARG A 95 15.02 9.31 0.21
C ARG A 95 15.27 7.82 -0.04
N ILE A 96 16.45 7.51 -0.57
CA ILE A 96 16.95 6.14 -0.63
C ILE A 96 17.44 5.77 0.77
N TRP A 97 16.73 4.83 1.40
CA TRP A 97 17.07 4.28 2.71
C TRP A 97 17.94 3.05 2.54
N SER A 98 19.06 2.98 3.24
CA SER A 98 19.73 1.69 3.39
C SER A 98 18.90 0.77 4.27
N LYS A 99 19.00 -0.54 4.08
CA LYS A 99 18.28 -1.50 4.92
C LYS A 99 18.56 -1.34 6.42
N TRP A 100 19.77 -0.90 6.79
CA TRP A 100 20.18 -0.66 8.18
C TRP A 100 19.54 0.59 8.80
N GLU A 101 19.05 1.51 7.99
CA GLU A 101 18.35 2.73 8.42
C GLU A 101 16.83 2.55 8.52
N LEU A 102 16.28 1.46 8.02
CA LEU A 102 14.83 1.22 8.01
C LEU A 102 14.16 1.31 9.39
N PRO A 103 14.77 0.88 10.51
CA PRO A 103 14.19 1.12 11.83
C PRO A 103 13.91 2.60 12.13
N LEU A 104 14.67 3.53 11.58
CA LEU A 104 14.41 4.96 11.72
C LEU A 104 13.13 5.40 10.99
N LEU A 105 12.80 4.74 9.89
CA LEU A 105 11.52 4.93 9.20
C LEU A 105 10.36 4.52 10.12
N TRP A 106 10.43 3.35 10.75
CA TRP A 106 9.40 2.88 11.68
C TRP A 106 9.26 3.78 12.89
N LYS A 107 10.36 4.25 13.42
CA LYS A 107 10.38 5.25 14.51
C LYS A 107 9.63 6.53 14.12
N ALA A 108 9.87 7.04 12.92
CA ALA A 108 9.19 8.24 12.43
C ALA A 108 7.68 7.99 12.19
N LEU A 109 7.30 6.84 11.62
CA LEU A 109 5.89 6.46 11.43
C LEU A 109 5.17 6.30 12.78
N ALA A 110 5.81 5.69 13.76
CA ALA A 110 5.26 5.57 15.12
C ALA A 110 5.07 6.93 15.79
N ARG A 111 5.96 7.90 15.54
CA ARG A 111 5.82 9.28 16.01
C ARG A 111 4.63 9.98 15.35
N ILE A 112 4.45 9.80 14.04
CA ILE A 112 3.30 10.34 13.31
C ILE A 112 2.00 9.78 13.88
N ALA A 113 1.91 8.45 14.09
CA ALA A 113 0.73 7.83 14.69
C ALA A 113 0.41 8.41 16.07
N ARG A 114 1.42 8.64 16.89
CA ARG A 114 1.22 9.26 18.21
C ARG A 114 0.65 10.67 18.10
N LYS A 115 1.15 11.50 17.16
CA LYS A 115 0.58 12.84 16.90
C LYS A 115 -0.85 12.76 16.37
N GLN A 116 -1.17 11.78 15.54
CA GLN A 116 -2.53 11.55 15.06
C GLN A 116 -3.48 11.20 16.21
N LEU A 117 -3.08 10.31 17.12
CA LEU A 117 -3.87 9.93 18.29
C LEU A 117 -3.96 11.04 19.36
N GLN A 118 -3.08 12.03 19.33
CA GLN A 118 -3.14 13.25 20.18
C GLN A 118 -3.88 14.41 19.50
N SER A 119 -4.31 14.25 18.26
CA SER A 119 -5.03 15.32 17.54
C SER A 119 -6.43 15.54 18.10
N GLU A 120 -6.91 16.78 18.01
CA GLU A 120 -8.25 17.11 18.47
C GLU A 120 -9.33 16.29 17.74
N THR A 121 -9.14 16.00 16.46
CA THR A 121 -10.06 15.15 15.67
C THR A 121 -10.20 13.77 16.28
N PHE A 122 -9.09 13.12 16.61
CA PHE A 122 -9.12 11.80 17.25
C PHE A 122 -9.69 11.88 18.68
N LEU A 123 -9.30 12.89 19.46
CA LEU A 123 -9.79 13.05 20.84
C LEU A 123 -11.29 13.34 20.91
N GLN A 124 -11.86 14.07 19.96
CA GLN A 124 -13.31 14.25 19.83
C GLN A 124 -14.02 12.94 19.54
N PHE A 125 -13.48 12.14 18.63
CA PHE A 125 -13.99 10.80 18.36
C PHE A 125 -13.93 9.91 19.60
N ASP A 126 -12.79 9.87 20.30
CA ASP A 126 -12.60 9.09 21.53
C ASP A 126 -13.62 9.47 22.63
N ARG A 127 -13.82 10.77 22.84
CA ARG A 127 -14.85 11.29 23.78
C ARG A 127 -16.27 10.90 23.36
N ARG A 128 -16.57 10.99 22.06
CA ARG A 128 -17.88 10.59 21.53
C ARG A 128 -18.15 9.11 21.76
N VAL A 129 -17.21 8.24 21.42
CA VAL A 129 -17.34 6.79 21.62
C VAL A 129 -17.57 6.45 23.09
N ALA A 130 -16.85 7.11 24.01
CA ALA A 130 -17.03 6.93 25.43
C ALA A 130 -18.41 7.43 25.93
N ALA A 131 -18.84 8.62 25.51
CA ALA A 131 -20.11 9.23 25.90
C ALA A 131 -21.33 8.43 25.38
N GLU A 132 -21.30 8.00 24.13
CA GLU A 132 -22.36 7.20 23.50
C GLU A 132 -22.26 5.70 23.83
N ARG A 133 -21.22 5.27 24.55
CA ARG A 133 -20.95 3.88 24.93
C ARG A 133 -20.93 2.95 23.72
N ILE A 134 -20.28 3.40 22.62
CA ILE A 134 -20.17 2.62 21.39
C ILE A 134 -19.23 1.44 21.66
N ASN A 135 -19.71 0.22 21.39
CA ASN A 135 -18.90 -0.98 21.43
C ASN A 135 -18.64 -1.45 19.99
N PHE A 136 -17.45 -1.93 19.73
CA PHE A 136 -17.07 -2.47 18.43
C PHE A 136 -17.01 -3.99 18.47
N ASP A 137 -17.52 -4.63 17.42
CA ASP A 137 -17.53 -6.09 17.25
C ASP A 137 -16.22 -6.58 16.64
N LEU A 138 -15.54 -5.70 15.89
CA LEU A 138 -14.29 -6.01 15.18
C LEU A 138 -13.40 -4.78 15.12
N PHE A 139 -12.09 -4.98 15.20
CA PHE A 139 -11.08 -3.96 14.95
C PHE A 139 -10.17 -4.38 13.79
N ILE A 140 -10.07 -3.54 12.76
CA ILE A 140 -9.15 -3.71 11.64
C ILE A 140 -8.05 -2.66 11.74
N VAL A 141 -6.80 -3.09 11.69
CA VAL A 141 -5.64 -2.21 11.85
C VAL A 141 -4.60 -2.47 10.77
N GLU A 142 -3.98 -1.39 10.27
CA GLU A 142 -2.76 -1.52 9.49
C GLU A 142 -1.66 -2.14 10.34
N PHE A 143 -1.04 -3.21 9.85
CA PHE A 143 -0.17 -4.06 10.66
C PHE A 143 0.99 -3.31 11.37
N TYR A 144 1.51 -2.24 10.77
CA TYR A 144 2.54 -1.39 11.41
C TYR A 144 2.09 -0.78 12.73
N TYR A 145 0.80 -0.48 12.86
CA TYR A 145 0.23 0.24 13.99
C TYR A 145 -0.47 -0.67 14.98
N LEU A 146 -0.34 -1.98 14.81
CA LEU A 146 -0.90 -2.96 15.73
C LEU A 146 -0.57 -2.67 17.21
N PRO A 147 0.65 -2.25 17.61
CA PRO A 147 0.95 -1.94 18.99
C PRO A 147 0.07 -0.85 19.60
N PHE A 148 -0.45 0.08 18.80
CA PHE A 148 -1.37 1.12 19.23
C PHE A 148 -2.81 0.63 19.44
N SER A 149 -3.16 -0.55 18.91
CA SER A 149 -4.53 -1.09 18.95
C SER A 149 -5.05 -1.25 20.37
N CYS A 150 -4.24 -1.74 21.29
CA CYS A 150 -4.66 -1.93 22.67
C CYS A 150 -4.91 -0.60 23.39
N ALA A 151 -4.13 0.43 23.07
CA ALA A 151 -4.35 1.78 23.59
C ALA A 151 -5.66 2.37 23.07
N ILE A 152 -5.96 2.18 21.79
CA ILE A 152 -7.19 2.63 21.15
C ILE A 152 -8.39 1.88 21.73
N LEU A 153 -8.29 0.55 21.88
CA LEU A 153 -9.39 -0.31 22.36
C LEU A 153 -9.60 -0.30 23.87
N ARG A 154 -8.77 0.40 24.65
CA ARG A 154 -8.78 0.35 26.14
C ARG A 154 -10.14 0.62 26.78
N ASN A 155 -10.93 1.52 26.16
CA ASN A 155 -12.23 1.94 26.67
C ASN A 155 -13.42 1.31 25.95
N TYR A 156 -13.20 0.57 24.84
CA TYR A 156 -14.29 0.18 23.96
C TYR A 156 -14.68 -1.27 24.17
N THR A 157 -13.94 -2.19 23.61
CA THR A 157 -14.29 -3.60 23.74
C THR A 157 -13.05 -4.41 24.08
N LYS A 158 -12.96 -4.89 25.32
CA LYS A 158 -11.82 -5.70 25.75
C LYS A 158 -11.69 -7.03 25.00
N SER A 159 -12.77 -7.49 24.34
CA SER A 159 -12.86 -8.80 23.67
C SER A 159 -12.97 -8.72 22.15
N ALA A 160 -13.04 -7.53 21.53
CA ALA A 160 -13.12 -7.43 20.06
C ALA A 160 -11.90 -8.09 19.41
N PRO A 161 -12.08 -9.01 18.46
CA PRO A 161 -10.98 -9.57 17.70
C PRO A 161 -10.27 -8.47 16.90
N ILE A 162 -8.96 -8.64 16.72
CA ILE A 162 -8.13 -7.74 15.93
C ILE A 162 -7.75 -8.45 14.64
N ILE A 163 -7.98 -7.79 13.52
CA ILE A 163 -7.52 -8.22 12.20
C ILE A 163 -6.46 -7.23 11.73
N THR A 164 -5.27 -7.72 11.39
CA THR A 164 -4.29 -6.89 10.71
C THR A 164 -4.54 -6.92 9.20
N LEU A 165 -4.38 -5.78 8.54
CA LEU A 165 -4.38 -5.69 7.09
C LEU A 165 -3.06 -5.07 6.64
N SER A 166 -2.36 -5.79 5.77
CA SER A 166 -1.12 -5.33 5.16
C SER A 166 -1.35 -4.98 3.70
N SER A 167 -1.01 -3.75 3.31
CA SER A 167 -0.89 -3.34 1.91
C SER A 167 0.40 -3.86 1.25
N MET A 168 1.22 -4.61 2.00
CA MET A 168 2.48 -5.22 1.58
C MET A 168 2.30 -6.75 1.41
N PRO A 169 3.26 -7.43 0.77
CA PRO A 169 3.17 -8.88 0.56
C PRO A 169 3.44 -9.69 1.83
N THR A 170 3.65 -9.05 2.96
CA THR A 170 3.98 -9.69 4.24
C THR A 170 3.48 -8.84 5.41
N ASP A 171 3.24 -9.48 6.52
CA ASP A 171 3.04 -8.86 7.83
C ASP A 171 4.20 -9.27 8.75
N PHE A 172 5.40 -8.85 8.42
CA PHE A 172 6.64 -9.26 9.07
C PHE A 172 6.73 -8.88 10.56
N LEU A 173 5.84 -8.02 11.06
CA LEU A 173 5.80 -7.67 12.49
C LEU A 173 4.98 -8.66 13.32
N THR A 174 4.08 -9.40 12.70
CA THR A 174 3.14 -10.29 13.40
C THR A 174 3.17 -11.74 12.93
N GLU A 175 3.89 -12.05 11.87
CA GLU A 175 3.92 -13.40 11.27
C GLU A 175 4.33 -14.50 12.26
N GLU A 176 5.30 -14.23 13.11
CA GLU A 176 5.74 -15.19 14.16
C GLU A 176 4.61 -15.50 15.14
N THR A 177 3.70 -14.56 15.40
CA THR A 177 2.55 -14.76 16.30
C THR A 177 1.59 -15.85 15.79
N PHE A 178 1.55 -16.04 14.48
CA PHE A 178 0.74 -17.05 13.80
C PHE A 178 1.50 -18.34 13.46
N GLY A 179 2.77 -18.46 13.86
CA GLY A 179 3.63 -19.57 13.51
C GLY A 179 4.06 -19.56 12.03
N SER A 180 3.94 -18.43 11.35
CA SER A 180 4.48 -18.25 10.01
C SER A 180 5.99 -18.02 10.09
N PHE A 181 6.72 -18.65 9.18
CA PHE A 181 8.18 -18.51 9.11
C PHE A 181 8.61 -18.02 7.74
N GLU A 182 9.41 -16.97 7.71
CA GLU A 182 10.17 -16.63 6.51
C GLU A 182 11.40 -17.54 6.41
N HIS A 183 11.42 -18.41 5.39
CA HIS A 183 12.57 -19.26 5.11
C HIS A 183 13.69 -18.49 4.41
N LEU A 184 14.38 -17.64 5.16
CA LEU A 184 15.40 -16.70 4.69
C LEU A 184 16.61 -17.36 3.97
N SER A 185 16.71 -18.68 3.99
CA SER A 185 17.75 -19.41 3.27
C SER A 185 17.45 -19.60 1.77
N TYR A 186 16.20 -19.48 1.34
CA TYR A 186 15.79 -19.55 -0.06
C TYR A 186 14.81 -18.44 -0.48
N SER A 187 14.12 -17.83 0.47
CA SER A 187 13.24 -16.68 0.23
C SER A 187 13.96 -15.39 0.63
N PRO A 188 14.18 -14.45 -0.29
CA PRO A 188 14.73 -13.17 0.07
C PRO A 188 13.78 -12.42 1.01
N SER A 189 14.33 -11.81 2.04
CA SER A 189 13.59 -10.87 2.88
C SER A 189 13.06 -9.69 2.05
N LEU A 190 11.93 -9.13 2.47
CA LEU A 190 11.40 -7.89 1.91
C LEU A 190 12.43 -6.75 1.89
N PHE A 191 13.45 -6.83 2.71
CA PHE A 191 14.47 -5.78 2.91
C PHE A 191 15.77 -6.07 2.16
N SER A 192 15.83 -7.09 1.30
CA SER A 192 17.03 -7.45 0.55
C SER A 192 16.78 -7.43 -0.96
N ASP A 193 17.84 -7.14 -1.71
CA ASP A 193 17.82 -7.11 -3.18
C ASP A 193 18.21 -8.47 -3.80
N TYR A 194 18.07 -9.55 -3.03
CA TYR A 194 18.47 -10.88 -3.48
C TYR A 194 17.35 -11.60 -4.23
N THR A 195 17.76 -12.60 -5.00
CA THR A 195 16.86 -13.59 -5.60
C THR A 195 16.85 -14.86 -4.76
N ASP A 196 16.05 -15.84 -5.15
CA ASP A 196 16.04 -17.19 -4.57
C ASP A 196 17.38 -17.95 -4.73
N ARG A 197 18.30 -17.45 -5.58
CA ARG A 197 19.63 -18.04 -5.82
C ARG A 197 20.72 -17.34 -5.03
N MET A 198 20.54 -17.22 -3.73
CA MET A 198 21.50 -16.58 -2.85
C MET A 198 22.74 -17.45 -2.61
N SER A 199 23.92 -16.84 -2.68
CA SER A 199 25.17 -17.42 -2.15
C SER A 199 25.10 -17.55 -0.61
N LEU A 200 26.02 -18.30 -0.01
CA LEU A 200 26.06 -18.46 1.45
C LEU A 200 26.15 -17.11 2.20
N LEU A 201 27.00 -16.21 1.69
CA LEU A 201 27.15 -14.87 2.31
C LEU A 201 25.87 -14.04 2.16
N GLN A 202 25.19 -14.12 1.02
CA GLN A 202 23.91 -13.43 0.83
C GLN A 202 22.80 -14.01 1.74
N LYS A 203 22.77 -15.34 1.94
CA LYS A 203 21.83 -15.97 2.90
C LYS A 203 22.08 -15.49 4.32
N LEU A 204 23.34 -15.39 4.73
CA LEU A 204 23.72 -14.89 6.06
C LEU A 204 23.33 -13.42 6.22
N ASP A 205 23.65 -12.57 5.24
CA ASP A 205 23.24 -11.16 5.24
C ASP A 205 21.72 -10.99 5.21
N ASN A 206 21.01 -11.80 4.43
CA ASN A 206 19.55 -11.82 4.37
C ASN A 206 18.94 -12.12 5.75
N TRP A 207 19.50 -13.12 6.45
CA TRP A 207 19.07 -13.51 7.79
C TRP A 207 19.36 -12.42 8.82
N ILE A 208 20.60 -11.93 8.90
CA ILE A 208 21.03 -10.92 9.87
C ILE A 208 20.25 -9.61 9.67
N SER A 209 20.15 -9.14 8.43
CA SER A 209 19.46 -7.88 8.15
C SER A 209 17.96 -7.96 8.42
N HIS A 210 17.31 -9.08 8.09
CA HIS A 210 15.89 -9.29 8.39
C HIS A 210 15.61 -9.18 9.88
N TYR A 211 16.28 -10.00 10.70
CA TYR A 211 16.06 -10.00 12.14
C TYR A 211 16.46 -8.70 12.82
N TYR A 212 17.51 -8.03 12.34
CA TYR A 212 17.87 -6.71 12.81
C TYR A 212 16.74 -5.70 12.57
N ILE A 213 16.22 -5.65 11.35
CA ILE A 213 15.17 -4.68 10.97
C ILE A 213 13.89 -4.97 11.75
N VAL A 214 13.43 -6.22 11.77
CA VAL A 214 12.19 -6.61 12.47
C VAL A 214 12.30 -6.33 13.97
N SER A 215 13.40 -6.74 14.61
CA SER A 215 13.61 -6.53 16.05
C SER A 215 13.65 -5.04 16.39
N LYS A 216 14.43 -4.25 15.67
CA LYS A 216 14.56 -2.82 15.94
C LYS A 216 13.29 -2.05 15.61
N SER A 217 12.55 -2.45 14.58
CA SER A 217 11.25 -1.84 14.26
C SER A 217 10.21 -2.12 15.35
N ASN A 218 10.15 -3.35 15.85
CA ASN A 218 9.29 -3.71 16.97
C ASN A 218 9.64 -2.93 18.25
N GLU A 219 10.94 -2.78 18.54
CA GLU A 219 11.43 -2.00 19.68
C GLU A 219 10.99 -0.52 19.60
N GLU A 220 11.17 0.12 18.46
CA GLU A 220 10.77 1.53 18.26
C GLU A 220 9.26 1.72 18.35
N LEU A 221 8.47 0.78 17.83
CA LEU A 221 7.02 0.79 17.95
C LEU A 221 6.57 0.61 19.40
N ASP A 222 7.17 -0.33 20.15
CA ASP A 222 6.87 -0.57 21.56
C ASP A 222 7.19 0.66 22.43
N ILE A 223 8.37 1.23 22.26
CA ILE A 223 8.76 2.48 22.94
C ILE A 223 7.74 3.60 22.66
N SER A 224 7.32 3.72 21.40
CA SER A 224 6.39 4.79 21.01
C SER A 224 4.99 4.63 21.58
N VAL A 225 4.46 3.41 21.61
CA VAL A 225 3.12 3.17 22.16
C VAL A 225 3.11 3.29 23.69
N ARG A 226 4.14 2.81 24.39
CA ARG A 226 4.27 2.99 25.85
C ARG A 226 4.33 4.46 26.23
N ARG A 227 5.13 5.21 25.48
CA ARG A 227 5.20 6.66 25.65
C ARG A 227 3.86 7.33 25.43
N TYR A 228 3.12 6.94 24.37
CA TYR A 228 1.78 7.43 24.12
C TYR A 228 0.82 7.13 25.28
N CYS A 229 0.78 5.90 25.76
CA CYS A 229 -0.09 5.50 26.88
C CYS A 229 0.21 6.31 28.14
N LYS A 230 1.48 6.49 28.46
CA LYS A 230 1.94 7.26 29.62
C LYS A 230 1.56 8.75 29.51
N GLU A 231 1.77 9.38 28.34
CA GLU A 231 1.47 10.78 28.10
C GLU A 231 -0.04 11.06 28.06
N ALA A 232 -0.81 10.16 27.45
CA ALA A 232 -2.25 10.36 27.22
C ALA A 232 -3.12 9.95 28.41
N TYR A 233 -2.72 8.93 29.18
CA TYR A 233 -3.59 8.31 30.20
C TYR A 233 -2.98 8.23 31.58
N GLY A 234 -1.67 8.40 31.73
CA GLY A 234 -0.94 8.27 32.97
C GLY A 234 0.06 7.09 33.00
N PRO A 235 1.02 7.11 33.95
CA PRO A 235 2.08 6.08 34.02
C PRO A 235 1.56 4.66 34.20
N GLU A 236 0.43 4.49 34.90
CA GLU A 236 -0.19 3.19 35.16
C GLU A 236 -0.75 2.52 33.90
N TYR A 237 -0.92 3.27 32.81
CA TYR A 237 -1.43 2.77 31.54
C TYR A 237 -0.32 2.30 30.57
N GLU A 238 0.94 2.47 30.94
CA GLU A 238 2.07 2.05 30.09
C GLU A 238 2.00 0.56 29.71
N MET A 239 1.51 -0.28 30.61
CA MET A 239 1.39 -1.72 30.43
C MET A 239 0.23 -2.14 29.51
N ILE A 240 -0.64 -1.23 29.07
CA ILE A 240 -1.70 -1.53 28.08
C ILE A 240 -1.12 -2.04 26.77
N ALA A 241 0.10 -1.62 26.43
CA ALA A 241 0.82 -2.11 25.24
C ALA A 241 1.16 -3.61 25.32
N ASP A 242 1.23 -4.18 26.53
CA ASP A 242 1.60 -5.58 26.73
C ASP A 242 0.51 -6.51 26.21
N GLY A 243 0.94 -7.58 25.57
CA GLY A 243 0.04 -8.63 25.07
C GLY A 243 -0.84 -8.24 23.89
N CYS A 244 -0.68 -7.04 23.30
CA CYS A 244 -1.50 -6.61 22.19
C CYS A 244 -1.40 -7.55 20.97
N LYS A 245 -0.19 -8.04 20.69
CA LYS A 245 0.03 -9.00 19.58
C LYS A 245 -0.73 -10.31 19.77
N SER A 246 -0.92 -10.79 21.01
CA SER A 246 -1.64 -12.03 21.27
C SER A 246 -3.16 -11.95 21.03
N ARG A 247 -3.70 -10.75 20.82
CA ARG A 247 -5.13 -10.51 20.52
C ARG A 247 -5.46 -10.60 19.05
N ILE A 248 -4.47 -10.72 18.16
CA ILE A 248 -4.70 -10.81 16.73
C ILE A 248 -5.35 -12.15 16.42
N SER A 249 -6.47 -12.10 15.70
CA SER A 249 -7.20 -13.30 15.27
C SER A 249 -6.86 -13.70 13.84
N LEU A 250 -6.52 -12.71 12.99
CA LEU A 250 -6.30 -12.90 11.55
C LEU A 250 -5.35 -11.85 11.02
N SER A 251 -4.51 -12.21 10.05
CA SER A 251 -3.72 -11.29 9.24
C SER A 251 -4.08 -11.42 7.75
N LEU A 252 -4.41 -10.31 7.14
CA LEU A 252 -4.70 -10.20 5.70
C LEU A 252 -3.51 -9.51 5.03
N ILE A 253 -2.88 -10.18 4.05
CA ILE A 253 -1.70 -9.66 3.35
C ILE A 253 -1.96 -9.52 1.86
N ALA A 254 -1.44 -8.44 1.25
CA ALA A 254 -1.61 -8.15 -0.18
C ALA A 254 -0.63 -8.98 -1.04
N SER A 255 -0.48 -10.26 -0.72
CA SER A 255 0.38 -11.22 -1.42
C SER A 255 -0.44 -12.15 -2.30
N ASN A 256 0.23 -12.82 -3.22
CA ASN A 256 -0.31 -13.92 -4.01
C ASN A 256 0.84 -14.85 -4.42
N ALA A 257 0.69 -16.14 -4.16
CA ALA A 257 1.69 -17.16 -4.47
C ALA A 257 2.07 -17.24 -5.98
N MET A 258 1.25 -16.68 -6.88
CA MET A 258 1.55 -16.67 -8.32
C MET A 258 2.72 -15.73 -8.67
N TYR A 259 2.93 -14.65 -7.92
CA TYR A 259 3.97 -13.67 -8.23
C TYR A 259 4.90 -13.36 -7.04
N GLY A 260 4.62 -13.91 -5.86
CA GLY A 260 5.48 -13.83 -4.67
C GLY A 260 6.43 -15.04 -4.56
N PHE A 261 7.36 -14.95 -3.63
CA PHE A 261 8.12 -16.13 -3.22
C PHE A 261 7.22 -17.06 -2.40
N PRO A 262 7.31 -18.39 -2.60
CA PRO A 262 6.56 -19.35 -1.78
C PRO A 262 6.91 -19.19 -0.30
N ARG A 263 5.88 -19.10 0.54
CA ARG A 263 6.02 -18.91 1.98
C ARG A 263 5.15 -19.92 2.73
N LEU A 264 5.61 -20.35 3.89
CA LEU A 264 4.80 -21.14 4.81
C LEU A 264 4.00 -20.17 5.68
N LEU A 265 2.70 -20.09 5.42
CA LEU A 265 1.79 -19.24 6.16
C LEU A 265 1.01 -20.06 7.18
N GLY A 266 0.86 -19.54 8.38
CA GLY A 266 -0.06 -20.10 9.38
C GLY A 266 -1.52 -19.99 8.92
N PRO A 267 -2.42 -20.79 9.48
CA PRO A 267 -3.83 -20.84 9.06
C PRO A 267 -4.56 -19.50 9.24
N ASN A 268 -4.04 -18.62 10.08
CA ASN A 268 -4.62 -17.31 10.35
C ASN A 268 -3.99 -16.19 9.51
N VAL A 269 -3.17 -16.51 8.51
CA VAL A 269 -2.64 -15.55 7.54
C VAL A 269 -3.23 -15.85 6.18
N ILE A 270 -3.94 -14.88 5.64
CA ILE A 270 -4.65 -15.03 4.35
C ILE A 270 -4.03 -14.10 3.32
N GLU A 271 -3.59 -14.69 2.20
CA GLU A 271 -3.21 -13.93 1.02
C GLU A 271 -4.48 -13.45 0.30
N THR A 272 -4.75 -12.15 0.38
CA THR A 272 -5.94 -11.53 -0.23
C THR A 272 -5.72 -11.11 -1.67
N GLY A 273 -4.46 -11.07 -2.10
CA GLY A 273 -4.11 -10.45 -3.38
C GLY A 273 -4.44 -8.95 -3.42
N PRO A 274 -4.74 -8.43 -4.60
CA PRO A 274 -4.93 -7.00 -4.82
C PRO A 274 -6.34 -6.50 -4.48
N LEU A 275 -6.66 -6.33 -3.21
CA LEU A 275 -7.98 -5.84 -2.76
C LEU A 275 -8.39 -4.49 -3.37
N HIS A 276 -7.43 -3.67 -3.81
CA HIS A 276 -7.70 -2.35 -4.39
C HIS A 276 -8.19 -2.40 -5.84
N ILE A 277 -8.07 -3.53 -6.53
CA ILE A 277 -8.51 -3.68 -7.91
C ILE A 277 -10.04 -3.70 -7.97
N ARG A 278 -10.60 -2.87 -8.81
CA ARG A 278 -12.03 -2.69 -9.05
C ARG A 278 -12.32 -2.71 -10.54
N ASN A 279 -13.57 -2.66 -10.92
CA ASN A 279 -13.93 -2.42 -12.32
C ASN A 279 -13.39 -1.05 -12.77
N PRO A 280 -12.74 -0.95 -13.92
CA PRO A 280 -12.28 0.33 -14.45
C PRO A 280 -13.43 1.32 -14.56
N LYS A 281 -13.18 2.56 -14.15
CA LYS A 281 -14.14 3.66 -14.35
C LYS A 281 -13.95 4.26 -15.75
N GLU A 282 -14.98 4.92 -16.24
CA GLU A 282 -14.87 5.69 -17.46
C GLU A 282 -13.75 6.74 -17.35
N LEU A 283 -12.95 6.84 -18.40
CA LEU A 283 -11.90 7.84 -18.50
C LEU A 283 -12.51 9.22 -18.82
N PRO A 284 -11.90 10.32 -18.35
CA PRO A 284 -12.21 11.65 -18.86
C PRO A 284 -12.15 11.66 -20.39
N GLN A 285 -13.13 12.33 -21.02
CA GLN A 285 -13.32 12.23 -22.48
C GLN A 285 -12.13 12.72 -23.29
N ASP A 286 -11.45 13.76 -22.83
CA ASP A 286 -10.23 14.28 -23.42
C ASP A 286 -9.09 13.27 -23.40
N LEU A 287 -8.86 12.63 -22.26
CA LEU A 287 -7.86 11.58 -22.10
C LEU A 287 -8.22 10.35 -22.94
N LYS A 288 -9.49 9.95 -22.94
CA LYS A 288 -9.96 8.82 -23.75
C LYS A 288 -9.71 9.08 -25.24
N ASN A 289 -10.12 10.22 -25.74
CA ASN A 289 -9.91 10.61 -27.16
C ASN A 289 -8.41 10.63 -27.51
N TRP A 290 -7.57 11.10 -26.58
CA TRP A 290 -6.14 11.13 -26.79
C TRP A 290 -5.52 9.72 -26.86
N LEU A 291 -5.99 8.80 -26.00
CA LEU A 291 -5.56 7.39 -26.01
C LEU A 291 -6.06 6.66 -27.27
N ASP A 292 -7.34 6.85 -27.64
CA ASP A 292 -7.96 6.24 -28.84
C ASP A 292 -7.25 6.69 -30.13
N GLY A 293 -6.75 7.93 -30.19
CA GLY A 293 -6.03 8.46 -31.34
C GLY A 293 -4.58 7.98 -31.48
N ALA A 294 -4.11 7.04 -30.65
CA ALA A 294 -2.75 6.53 -30.76
C ALA A 294 -2.65 5.36 -31.74
N GLU A 295 -2.10 5.62 -32.95
CA GLU A 295 -2.05 4.63 -34.04
C GLU A 295 -1.32 3.32 -33.68
N LYS A 296 -0.17 3.43 -33.03
CA LYS A 296 0.67 2.27 -32.63
C LYS A 296 0.52 1.92 -31.14
N GLY A 297 -0.07 2.81 -30.36
CA GLY A 297 -0.31 2.63 -28.95
C GLY A 297 0.40 3.64 -28.07
N VAL A 298 0.25 3.46 -26.77
CA VAL A 298 0.70 4.39 -25.74
C VAL A 298 1.66 3.70 -24.77
N ILE A 299 2.72 4.40 -24.41
CA ILE A 299 3.58 4.06 -23.29
C ILE A 299 3.09 4.89 -22.11
N TYR A 300 2.68 4.22 -21.05
CA TYR A 300 2.33 4.88 -19.80
C TYR A 300 3.55 4.98 -18.90
N PHE A 301 3.90 6.16 -18.43
CA PHE A 301 5.01 6.39 -17.53
C PHE A 301 4.54 7.02 -16.21
N SER A 302 4.72 6.31 -15.11
CA SER A 302 4.37 6.80 -13.78
C SER A 302 5.25 6.17 -12.69
N LEU A 303 5.87 7.03 -11.89
CA LEU A 303 6.64 6.62 -10.72
C LEU A 303 5.77 6.43 -9.46
N GLY A 304 4.43 6.52 -9.57
CA GLY A 304 3.49 6.29 -8.48
C GLY A 304 3.12 7.55 -7.71
N CYS A 305 2.75 7.40 -6.42
CA CYS A 305 2.31 8.50 -5.57
C CYS A 305 3.40 9.00 -4.61
N ASN A 306 4.29 8.11 -4.17
CA ASN A 306 5.35 8.43 -3.22
C ASN A 306 6.63 8.93 -3.91
N LEU A 307 6.84 8.59 -5.17
CA LEU A 307 7.87 9.18 -6.02
C LEU A 307 7.22 10.03 -7.09
N ARG A 308 7.86 11.13 -7.42
CA ARG A 308 7.38 12.08 -8.41
C ARG A 308 8.22 12.01 -9.67
N GLY A 309 7.57 12.08 -10.82
CA GLY A 309 8.27 12.25 -12.10
C GLY A 309 9.08 13.54 -12.13
N SER A 310 8.56 14.58 -11.46
CA SER A 310 9.22 15.88 -11.31
C SER A 310 10.51 15.85 -10.47
N SER A 311 10.69 14.84 -9.62
CA SER A 311 11.92 14.65 -8.80
C SER A 311 13.06 13.96 -9.57
N LEU A 312 12.84 13.56 -10.82
CA LEU A 312 13.92 13.07 -11.67
C LEU A 312 14.94 14.18 -11.93
N ASN A 313 16.23 13.90 -11.73
CA ASN A 313 17.25 14.86 -12.06
C ASN A 313 17.19 15.22 -13.58
N GLU A 314 17.73 16.37 -13.92
CA GLU A 314 17.63 16.94 -15.27
C GLU A 314 18.21 16.01 -16.34
N GLU A 315 19.32 15.37 -16.06
CA GLU A 315 19.98 14.44 -17.00
C GLU A 315 19.13 13.22 -17.30
N ILE A 316 18.58 12.58 -16.26
CA ILE A 316 17.70 11.41 -16.40
C ILE A 316 16.43 11.81 -17.15
N ARG A 317 15.81 12.95 -16.80
CA ARG A 317 14.64 13.48 -17.46
C ARG A 317 14.90 13.74 -18.94
N ALA A 318 16.02 14.40 -19.28
CA ALA A 318 16.41 14.67 -20.66
C ALA A 318 16.62 13.39 -21.47
N ASN A 319 17.20 12.34 -20.87
CA ASN A 319 17.36 11.04 -21.52
C ASN A 319 16.00 10.39 -21.85
N PHE A 320 15.02 10.44 -20.92
CA PHE A 320 13.67 9.96 -21.20
C PHE A 320 13.01 10.75 -22.34
N LEU A 321 13.07 12.07 -22.30
CA LEU A 321 12.51 12.94 -23.34
C LEU A 321 13.12 12.64 -24.70
N LYS A 322 14.44 12.44 -24.77
CA LYS A 322 15.14 12.07 -26.01
C LYS A 322 14.65 10.73 -26.56
N VAL A 323 14.49 9.72 -25.72
CA VAL A 323 13.98 8.40 -26.13
C VAL A 323 12.53 8.51 -26.59
N PHE A 324 11.69 9.23 -25.85
CA PHE A 324 10.27 9.39 -26.18
C PHE A 324 10.06 10.19 -27.48
N ALA A 325 10.90 11.19 -27.77
CA ALA A 325 10.87 11.90 -29.02
C ALA A 325 11.19 10.98 -30.23
N GLN A 326 12.08 10.00 -30.07
CA GLN A 326 12.38 9.02 -31.11
C GLN A 326 11.22 8.06 -31.41
N LEU A 327 10.26 7.94 -30.52
CA LEU A 327 9.06 7.10 -30.69
C LEU A 327 7.96 7.84 -31.50
N GLN A 328 8.03 9.16 -31.62
CA GLN A 328 7.05 9.96 -32.33
C GLN A 328 6.91 9.58 -33.82
N PRO A 329 7.99 9.50 -34.61
CA PRO A 329 7.88 9.10 -36.03
C PRO A 329 7.45 7.65 -36.21
N LEU A 330 7.50 6.84 -35.17
CA LEU A 330 7.01 5.45 -35.14
C LEU A 330 5.52 5.36 -34.82
N GLY A 331 4.83 6.48 -34.54
CA GLY A 331 3.40 6.54 -34.23
C GLY A 331 3.03 6.20 -32.78
N TYR A 332 3.99 6.14 -31.87
CA TYR A 332 3.72 5.93 -30.45
C TYR A 332 3.50 7.24 -29.70
N ARG A 333 2.62 7.21 -28.72
CA ARG A 333 2.38 8.29 -27.75
C ARG A 333 2.91 7.92 -26.38
N VAL A 334 3.16 8.92 -25.52
CA VAL A 334 3.60 8.74 -24.15
C VAL A 334 2.68 9.50 -23.21
N LEU A 335 2.04 8.81 -22.29
CA LEU A 335 1.28 9.41 -21.20
C LEU A 335 2.18 9.43 -19.97
N TRP A 336 2.57 10.62 -19.50
CA TRP A 336 3.51 10.77 -18.38
C TRP A 336 2.81 11.42 -17.18
N LYS A 337 2.78 10.71 -16.05
CA LYS A 337 2.34 11.31 -14.80
C LYS A 337 3.39 12.30 -14.30
N TRP A 338 3.04 13.58 -14.36
CA TRP A 338 3.92 14.71 -14.07
C TRP A 338 3.23 15.64 -13.09
N GLU A 339 3.78 15.82 -11.88
CA GLU A 339 3.10 16.41 -10.72
C GLU A 339 3.03 17.95 -10.77
N LEU A 340 3.77 18.59 -11.66
CA LEU A 340 3.75 20.03 -11.83
C LEU A 340 2.66 20.47 -12.82
N ASP A 341 2.21 21.73 -12.73
CA ASP A 341 1.17 22.30 -13.62
C ASP A 341 1.70 22.60 -15.02
N GLU A 342 3.02 22.73 -15.15
CA GLU A 342 3.68 23.10 -16.39
C GLU A 342 3.92 21.87 -17.25
N THR A 343 4.04 22.11 -18.55
CA THR A 343 4.54 21.09 -19.47
C THR A 343 5.97 20.71 -19.11
N ILE A 344 6.35 19.47 -19.41
CA ILE A 344 7.74 19.04 -19.16
C ILE A 344 8.67 19.80 -20.12
N PRO A 345 9.64 20.57 -19.61
CA PRO A 345 10.55 21.32 -20.47
C PRO A 345 11.23 20.44 -21.50
N GLY A 346 11.09 20.75 -22.79
CA GLY A 346 11.66 19.97 -23.88
C GLY A 346 10.83 18.76 -24.34
N GLN A 347 9.58 18.59 -23.86
CA GLN A 347 8.73 17.50 -24.32
C GLN A 347 8.33 17.62 -25.80
N SER A 348 8.30 16.50 -26.50
CA SER A 348 7.80 16.39 -27.87
C SER A 348 6.26 16.30 -27.91
N SER A 349 5.66 16.56 -29.07
CA SER A 349 4.20 16.62 -29.21
C SER A 349 3.47 15.28 -29.00
N ASN A 350 4.18 14.16 -29.01
CA ASN A 350 3.62 12.85 -28.70
C ASN A 350 3.53 12.56 -27.18
N ILE A 351 3.98 13.48 -26.33
CA ILE A 351 3.94 13.34 -24.87
C ILE A 351 2.74 14.13 -24.32
N LEU A 352 1.91 13.49 -23.52
CA LEU A 352 0.88 14.12 -22.68
C LEU A 352 1.30 14.00 -21.22
N ALA A 353 1.55 15.15 -20.58
CA ALA A 353 1.85 15.23 -19.15
C ALA A 353 0.58 15.57 -18.36
N GLN A 354 0.31 14.85 -17.29
CA GLN A 354 -0.83 15.10 -16.40
C GLN A 354 -0.46 14.87 -14.93
N LYS A 355 -0.92 15.76 -14.04
CA LYS A 355 -0.70 15.65 -12.58
C LYS A 355 -1.27 14.39 -11.97
N TRP A 356 -2.49 14.07 -12.35
CA TRP A 356 -3.20 12.91 -11.86
C TRP A 356 -3.77 12.12 -13.02
N ILE A 357 -3.53 10.82 -12.98
CA ILE A 357 -3.97 9.88 -14.01
C ILE A 357 -4.74 8.76 -13.31
N PRO A 358 -5.95 8.42 -13.76
CA PRO A 358 -6.72 7.28 -13.24
C PRO A 358 -6.07 5.97 -13.69
N GLN A 359 -4.93 5.62 -13.09
CA GLN A 359 -4.00 4.57 -13.52
C GLN A 359 -4.70 3.25 -13.82
N HIS A 360 -5.56 2.77 -12.93
CA HIS A 360 -6.26 1.52 -13.11
C HIS A 360 -7.13 1.51 -14.40
N SER A 361 -7.84 2.60 -14.67
CA SER A 361 -8.65 2.73 -15.89
C SER A 361 -7.79 2.94 -17.16
N VAL A 362 -6.66 3.62 -17.01
CA VAL A 362 -5.69 3.78 -18.11
C VAL A 362 -5.05 2.44 -18.47
N LEU A 363 -4.62 1.66 -17.48
CA LEU A 363 -4.04 0.33 -17.73
C LEU A 363 -5.04 -0.64 -18.38
N ALA A 364 -6.33 -0.47 -18.14
CA ALA A 364 -7.39 -1.23 -18.80
C ALA A 364 -7.58 -0.83 -20.29
N HIS A 365 -7.04 0.28 -20.72
CA HIS A 365 -7.24 0.79 -22.09
C HIS A 365 -6.41 0.00 -23.10
N PRO A 366 -7.01 -0.48 -24.22
CA PRO A 366 -6.34 -1.38 -25.18
C PRO A 366 -5.16 -0.73 -25.92
N SER A 367 -5.07 0.59 -25.96
CA SER A 367 -3.94 1.31 -26.55
C SER A 367 -2.67 1.24 -25.69
N ILE A 368 -2.75 0.92 -24.39
CA ILE A 368 -1.56 0.82 -23.54
C ILE A 368 -0.74 -0.40 -23.92
N LYS A 369 0.52 -0.19 -24.30
CA LYS A 369 1.43 -1.25 -24.73
C LYS A 369 2.51 -1.57 -23.73
N VAL A 370 2.96 -0.57 -22.97
CA VAL A 370 4.01 -0.69 -21.97
C VAL A 370 3.72 0.27 -20.82
N PHE A 371 3.96 -0.18 -19.60
CA PHE A 371 3.94 0.63 -18.39
C PHE A 371 5.36 0.77 -17.83
N ILE A 372 5.90 1.99 -17.85
CA ILE A 372 7.17 2.31 -17.19
C ILE A 372 6.85 2.76 -15.77
N THR A 373 7.38 2.06 -14.79
CA THR A 373 7.04 2.28 -13.38
C THR A 373 8.22 2.05 -12.46
N GLN A 374 8.15 2.59 -11.25
CA GLN A 374 9.12 2.29 -10.20
C GLN A 374 8.95 0.88 -9.58
N GLY A 375 7.90 0.15 -9.93
CA GLY A 375 7.65 -1.20 -9.42
C GLY A 375 6.92 -1.24 -8.07
N GLY A 376 6.14 -0.21 -7.71
CA GLY A 376 5.28 -0.27 -6.53
C GLY A 376 4.29 -1.43 -6.62
N LEU A 377 4.08 -2.18 -5.51
CA LEU A 377 3.29 -3.41 -5.50
C LEU A 377 1.91 -3.24 -6.14
N GLN A 378 1.18 -2.18 -5.82
CA GLN A 378 -0.17 -1.97 -6.36
C GLN A 378 -0.16 -1.68 -7.85
N SER A 379 0.78 -0.82 -8.31
CA SER A 379 0.96 -0.55 -9.74
C SER A 379 1.32 -1.82 -10.52
N PHE A 380 2.14 -2.68 -9.90
CA PHE A 380 2.46 -4.00 -10.43
C PHE A 380 1.21 -4.88 -10.53
N GLN A 381 0.43 -4.99 -9.47
CA GLN A 381 -0.80 -5.79 -9.43
C GLN A 381 -1.84 -5.31 -10.44
N GLU A 382 -2.00 -3.98 -10.61
CA GLU A 382 -2.88 -3.40 -11.62
C GLU A 382 -2.42 -3.75 -13.04
N ALA A 383 -1.12 -3.62 -13.33
CA ALA A 383 -0.59 -3.94 -14.63
C ALA A 383 -0.71 -5.44 -14.97
N VAL A 384 -0.46 -6.32 -14.00
CA VAL A 384 -0.66 -7.78 -14.14
C VAL A 384 -2.13 -8.09 -14.41
N HIS A 385 -3.05 -7.45 -13.67
CA HIS A 385 -4.49 -7.65 -13.84
C HIS A 385 -4.97 -7.30 -15.25
N HIS A 386 -4.40 -6.25 -15.84
CA HIS A 386 -4.75 -5.82 -17.21
C HIS A 386 -3.85 -6.41 -18.29
N GLY A 387 -2.89 -7.26 -17.95
CA GLY A 387 -1.98 -7.90 -18.90
C GLY A 387 -1.02 -6.90 -19.60
N VAL A 388 -0.70 -5.78 -18.95
CA VAL A 388 0.19 -4.75 -19.51
C VAL A 388 1.65 -5.07 -19.21
N PRO A 389 2.52 -5.21 -20.23
CA PRO A 389 3.95 -5.35 -20.03
C PRO A 389 4.56 -4.17 -19.28
N MET A 390 5.52 -4.44 -18.40
CA MET A 390 6.13 -3.40 -17.56
C MET A 390 7.63 -3.26 -17.78
N VAL A 391 8.11 -2.02 -17.61
CA VAL A 391 9.54 -1.70 -17.46
C VAL A 391 9.73 -1.07 -16.10
N GLY A 392 10.50 -1.73 -15.22
CA GLY A 392 10.75 -1.26 -13.86
C GLY A 392 11.99 -0.37 -13.77
N ILE A 393 11.85 0.71 -13.03
CA ILE A 393 12.94 1.61 -12.64
C ILE A 393 12.98 1.61 -11.11
N PRO A 394 13.65 0.65 -10.46
CA PRO A 394 13.69 0.57 -9.01
C PRO A 394 14.41 1.80 -8.46
N TRP A 395 13.72 2.57 -7.62
CA TRP A 395 14.27 3.77 -6.99
C TRP A 395 14.69 3.54 -5.53
N LEU A 396 14.05 2.57 -4.86
CA LEU A 396 14.35 2.20 -3.46
C LEU A 396 14.84 0.76 -3.39
N SER A 397 15.85 0.48 -2.57
CA SER A 397 16.34 -0.88 -2.33
C SER A 397 15.27 -1.84 -1.83
N ILE A 398 14.31 -1.36 -1.02
CA ILE A 398 13.13 -2.15 -0.59
C ILE A 398 12.26 -2.61 -1.78
N ARG A 399 12.31 -1.94 -2.93
CA ARG A 399 11.43 -2.24 -4.06
C ARG A 399 11.96 -3.27 -5.01
N SER A 400 13.26 -3.49 -5.04
CA SER A 400 13.83 -4.60 -5.79
C SER A 400 13.37 -5.96 -5.21
N SER A 401 13.24 -6.06 -3.89
CA SER A 401 12.74 -7.26 -3.21
C SER A 401 11.22 -7.43 -3.28
N MET A 402 10.45 -6.36 -3.50
CA MET A 402 9.01 -6.43 -3.75
C MET A 402 8.68 -6.83 -5.19
N LEU A 403 9.65 -6.74 -6.10
CA LEU A 403 9.45 -7.15 -7.47
C LEU A 403 9.38 -8.67 -7.54
N PRO A 404 8.39 -9.24 -8.23
CA PRO A 404 8.29 -10.68 -8.40
C PRO A 404 9.53 -11.26 -9.06
N LYS A 405 9.79 -12.54 -8.81
CA LYS A 405 10.92 -13.30 -9.33
C LYS A 405 11.17 -13.12 -10.84
N TRP A 406 10.12 -13.10 -11.64
CA TRP A 406 10.21 -12.88 -13.10
C TRP A 406 10.57 -11.42 -13.46
N TRP A 407 10.20 -10.46 -12.62
CA TRP A 407 10.57 -9.04 -12.77
C TRP A 407 12.06 -8.83 -12.53
N MET A 408 12.63 -9.50 -11.53
CA MET A 408 14.08 -9.51 -11.31
C MET A 408 14.84 -10.09 -12.50
N GLN A 409 14.30 -11.13 -13.15
CA GLN A 409 14.86 -11.68 -14.39
C GLN A 409 14.78 -10.69 -15.56
N ALA A 410 13.71 -9.91 -15.67
CA ALA A 410 13.58 -8.86 -16.67
C ALA A 410 14.53 -7.68 -16.42
N LEU A 411 14.78 -7.32 -15.15
CA LEU A 411 15.80 -6.33 -14.77
C LEU A 411 17.21 -6.82 -15.09
N GLU A 412 17.51 -8.07 -14.85
CA GLU A 412 18.80 -8.66 -15.20
C GLU A 412 19.03 -8.65 -16.73
N LEU A 413 17.98 -8.88 -17.51
CA LEU A 413 18.00 -8.72 -18.96
C LEU A 413 18.23 -7.25 -19.39
N SER A 414 17.58 -6.30 -18.72
CA SER A 414 17.74 -4.87 -19.01
C SER A 414 19.10 -4.33 -18.60
N TYR A 415 19.67 -4.84 -17.50
CA TYR A 415 21.04 -4.53 -17.09
C TYR A 415 22.07 -5.10 -18.07
N ARG A 416 21.86 -6.32 -18.56
CA ARG A 416 22.69 -6.90 -19.64
C ARG A 416 22.56 -6.14 -20.96
N LEU A 417 21.36 -5.66 -21.31
CA LEU A 417 21.15 -4.79 -22.47
C LEU A 417 21.85 -3.43 -22.32
N LYS A 418 21.91 -2.84 -21.13
CA LYS A 418 22.70 -1.64 -20.84
C LYS A 418 24.19 -1.85 -21.04
N ILE A 419 24.74 -2.98 -20.65
CA ILE A 419 26.16 -3.34 -20.87
C ILE A 419 26.42 -3.49 -22.38
N PHE A 420 25.49 -4.05 -23.14
CA PHE A 420 25.61 -4.20 -24.61
C PHE A 420 25.54 -2.87 -25.37
N THR A 421 24.75 -1.91 -24.88
CA THR A 421 24.66 -0.58 -25.53
C THR A 421 25.86 0.31 -25.20
N HIS A 422 26.48 0.17 -24.05
CA HIS A 422 27.71 0.90 -23.69
C HIS A 422 28.95 0.37 -24.42
N THR A 423 28.99 -0.92 -24.76
CA THR A 423 30.12 -1.51 -25.48
C THR A 423 30.06 -1.29 -27.01
N ARG A 424 28.96 -0.82 -27.56
CA ARG A 424 28.86 -0.49 -29.00
C ARG A 424 29.02 0.98 -29.37
N ILE A 425 29.18 1.87 -28.39
CA ILE A 425 29.42 3.31 -28.65
C ILE A 425 30.92 3.67 -28.54
N SER A 426 31.77 2.72 -28.22
CA SER A 426 33.24 2.89 -28.13
C SER A 426 34.01 2.10 -29.19
N SER A 427 33.44 1.88 -30.36
CA SER A 427 34.17 1.37 -31.55
C SER A 427 33.82 2.16 -32.80
#